data_885e291c0f68b82cdf2539fe798565e6
#
_entry.id   885e291c0f68b82cdf2539fe798565e6
#
_cell.length_a   1.000
_cell.length_b   1.000
_cell.length_c   1.000
_cell.angle_alpha   90.00
_cell.angle_beta   90.00
_cell.angle_gamma   90.00
#
_symmetry.space_group_name_H-M   'P 1'
#
loop_
_entity.id
_entity.type
_entity.pdbx_description
1 polymer ?
#
loop_
_entity_poly.entity_id
_entity_poly.type
_entity_poly.pdbx_seq_one_letter_code
_entity_poly.pdbx_strand_id
1 'polypeptide(L)'
;MKNDLTIAKIKHTDFAELYDKFIIGKKLNQKQYETLLAIAICFTNADDINVQQWGYRIVVEYCNQTQDYMPLYEIAINKGLYPVSKFIERHYIDDDQRNFFTEWNDAFTEQYISGDICRSEQQDALIKFFEKKYNNTISISAPTSYGKSELILSTIKEYKGRKICVLTSTKALLTQTKKRIQQISKGIFPKVVVHPEMYNSKDVSCLAVLTQERLLRVLKKDPALAFDCIIVDEAHEILENNARSRILADVIIVAQKRNPDVAFKFLTPFLADSKNLKIRYTTYDIEGFKVSEYIKTEKYYLYDLKNHTGLKFYDQFLNKFLPISGDENLGFEENVVKKYSAEKNIIYLNKPLDIEKFALDLAAVLPEVKSEIIQRACDNIAEYLQPQYNLITCLRKGIIYHHGSVPDAIRIYIEDLYKENEAIKYVITSSTLLSGVNLPAERMFILDNRRGRSNLSHDSFKNLVGRVCRFNEIFNNDSGTLQRLEPQIYLVF
;
A
#
# COMPACT_ATOMS: atom_id res chain seq x y z
N MET A 1 -27.83 21.82 -22.76
CA MET A 1 -27.66 20.36 -22.68
C MET A 1 -26.27 20.10 -22.18
N LYS A 2 -26.09 19.68 -20.93
CA LYS A 2 -24.81 19.17 -20.45
C LYS A 2 -24.58 17.85 -21.20
N ASN A 3 -23.63 17.82 -22.11
CA ASN A 3 -23.19 16.57 -22.73
C ASN A 3 -22.39 15.80 -21.67
N ASP A 4 -23.03 14.92 -20.93
CA ASP A 4 -22.34 14.06 -19.98
C ASP A 4 -21.34 13.20 -20.73
N LEU A 5 -20.07 13.51 -20.52
CA LEU A 5 -18.96 12.77 -21.08
C LEU A 5 -18.84 11.46 -20.30
N THR A 6 -19.08 10.33 -20.96
CA THR A 6 -19.00 9.01 -20.34
C THR A 6 -18.05 8.10 -21.10
N ILE A 7 -17.41 7.17 -20.41
CA ILE A 7 -16.51 6.19 -21.02
C ILE A 7 -17.20 5.41 -22.16
N ALA A 8 -18.47 5.10 -22.00
CA ALA A 8 -19.25 4.37 -23.03
C ALA A 8 -19.34 5.15 -24.34
N LYS A 9 -19.49 6.47 -24.30
CA LYS A 9 -19.54 7.32 -25.49
C LYS A 9 -18.16 7.44 -26.15
N ILE A 10 -17.10 7.54 -25.35
CA ILE A 10 -15.74 7.73 -25.81
C ILE A 10 -15.17 6.49 -26.49
N LYS A 11 -15.53 5.29 -26.04
CA LYS A 11 -15.07 4.00 -26.60
C LYS A 11 -15.27 3.84 -28.11
N HIS A 12 -16.23 4.53 -28.68
CA HIS A 12 -16.61 4.42 -30.09
C HIS A 12 -16.12 5.58 -30.95
N THR A 13 -15.12 6.34 -30.46
CA THR A 13 -14.51 7.46 -31.19
C THR A 13 -13.08 7.12 -31.65
N ASP A 14 -12.55 7.87 -32.63
CA ASP A 14 -11.16 7.73 -33.10
C ASP A 14 -10.12 7.95 -32.00
N PHE A 15 -10.52 8.63 -30.93
CA PHE A 15 -9.70 8.77 -29.72
C PHE A 15 -9.30 7.42 -29.13
N ALA A 16 -10.17 6.40 -29.17
CA ALA A 16 -9.87 5.09 -28.60
C ALA A 16 -8.66 4.43 -29.28
N GLU A 17 -8.54 4.56 -30.60
CA GLU A 17 -7.38 4.03 -31.35
C GLU A 17 -6.10 4.80 -31.06
N LEU A 18 -6.19 6.13 -30.93
CA LEU A 18 -5.07 6.98 -30.57
C LEU A 18 -4.56 6.65 -29.17
N TYR A 19 -5.49 6.52 -28.23
CA TYR A 19 -5.18 6.15 -26.85
C TYR A 19 -4.55 4.75 -26.75
N ASP A 20 -5.03 3.77 -27.53
CA ASP A 20 -4.43 2.43 -27.55
C ASP A 20 -2.96 2.45 -27.96
N LYS A 21 -2.63 3.21 -29.00
CA LYS A 21 -1.24 3.35 -29.45
C LYS A 21 -0.37 4.02 -28.37
N PHE A 22 -0.92 5.03 -27.73
CA PHE A 22 -0.27 5.79 -26.68
C PHE A 22 0.05 4.93 -25.45
N ILE A 23 -0.96 4.23 -24.89
CA ILE A 23 -0.82 3.51 -23.61
C ILE A 23 0.10 2.28 -23.69
N ILE A 24 0.31 1.73 -24.89
CA ILE A 24 1.30 0.64 -25.13
C ILE A 24 2.67 1.17 -25.51
N GLY A 25 2.92 2.48 -25.41
CA GLY A 25 4.22 3.11 -25.64
C GLY A 25 4.62 3.27 -27.10
N LYS A 26 3.68 3.26 -28.07
CA LYS A 26 3.99 3.59 -29.47
C LYS A 26 4.24 5.07 -29.59
N LYS A 27 5.31 5.44 -30.31
CA LYS A 27 5.65 6.85 -30.56
C LYS A 27 4.53 7.53 -31.36
N LEU A 28 4.11 8.69 -30.87
CA LEU A 28 3.14 9.57 -31.49
C LEU A 28 3.84 10.80 -32.06
N ASN A 29 3.18 11.50 -33.00
CA ASN A 29 3.64 12.80 -33.45
C ASN A 29 3.16 13.90 -32.48
N GLN A 30 3.75 15.10 -32.59
CA GLN A 30 3.48 16.24 -31.72
C GLN A 30 1.98 16.59 -31.65
N LYS A 31 1.31 16.65 -32.79
CA LYS A 31 -0.13 16.97 -32.87
C LYS A 31 -1.00 15.94 -32.16
N GLN A 32 -0.61 14.64 -32.17
CA GLN A 32 -1.31 13.59 -31.47
C GLN A 32 -1.15 13.70 -29.95
N TYR A 33 0.05 14.06 -29.46
CA TYR A 33 0.26 14.35 -28.05
C TYR A 33 -0.54 15.57 -27.59
N GLU A 34 -0.55 16.66 -28.35
CA GLU A 34 -1.37 17.85 -28.06
C GLU A 34 -2.86 17.51 -28.00
N THR A 35 -3.35 16.68 -28.92
CA THR A 35 -4.75 16.22 -28.93
C THR A 35 -5.07 15.39 -27.67
N LEU A 36 -4.18 14.47 -27.28
CA LEU A 36 -4.34 13.67 -26.05
C LEU A 36 -4.40 14.54 -24.80
N LEU A 37 -3.49 15.53 -24.68
CA LEU A 37 -3.49 16.46 -23.55
C LEU A 37 -4.76 17.31 -23.50
N ALA A 38 -5.20 17.86 -24.63
CA ALA A 38 -6.44 18.63 -24.69
C ALA A 38 -7.66 17.82 -24.24
N ILE A 39 -7.74 16.55 -24.66
CA ILE A 39 -8.78 15.64 -24.24
C ILE A 39 -8.63 15.29 -22.75
N ALA A 40 -7.41 15.04 -22.27
CA ALA A 40 -7.14 14.74 -20.87
C ALA A 40 -7.58 15.88 -19.94
N ILE A 41 -7.34 17.14 -20.32
CA ILE A 41 -7.84 18.32 -19.57
C ILE A 41 -9.37 18.31 -19.51
N CYS A 42 -10.05 18.02 -20.62
CA CYS A 42 -11.52 17.88 -20.61
C CYS A 42 -11.97 16.74 -19.67
N PHE A 43 -11.26 15.61 -19.70
CA PHE A 43 -11.59 14.46 -18.87
C PHE A 43 -11.36 14.75 -17.39
N THR A 44 -10.27 15.41 -17.00
CA THR A 44 -10.00 15.74 -15.59
C THR A 44 -11.02 16.71 -14.99
N ASN A 45 -11.78 17.41 -15.82
CA ASN A 45 -12.84 18.33 -15.42
C ASN A 45 -14.26 17.76 -15.65
N ALA A 46 -14.40 16.47 -16.01
CA ALA A 46 -15.69 15.80 -16.15
C ALA A 46 -16.37 15.56 -14.79
N ASP A 47 -17.69 15.37 -14.78
CA ASP A 47 -18.45 15.04 -13.56
C ASP A 47 -18.23 13.56 -13.13
N ASP A 48 -17.97 12.65 -14.08
CA ASP A 48 -17.73 11.21 -13.82
C ASP A 48 -16.30 10.97 -13.29
N ILE A 49 -16.20 10.38 -12.11
CA ILE A 49 -14.90 10.12 -11.45
C ILE A 49 -13.99 9.18 -12.25
N ASN A 50 -14.56 8.22 -13.00
CA ASN A 50 -13.75 7.32 -13.81
C ASN A 50 -13.17 8.02 -15.03
N VAL A 51 -13.92 8.98 -15.60
CA VAL A 51 -13.41 9.84 -16.68
C VAL A 51 -12.33 10.77 -16.16
N GLN A 52 -12.50 11.34 -14.96
CA GLN A 52 -11.46 12.15 -14.30
C GLN A 52 -10.16 11.35 -14.10
N GLN A 53 -10.29 10.14 -13.59
CA GLN A 53 -9.13 9.25 -13.37
C GLN A 53 -8.46 8.85 -14.70
N TRP A 54 -9.24 8.66 -15.75
CA TRP A 54 -8.70 8.39 -17.07
C TRP A 54 -7.92 9.58 -17.64
N GLY A 55 -8.45 10.79 -17.48
CA GLY A 55 -7.74 12.02 -17.85
C GLY A 55 -6.43 12.16 -17.10
N TYR A 56 -6.43 11.97 -15.79
CA TYR A 56 -5.22 12.01 -14.97
C TYR A 56 -4.18 10.98 -15.42
N ARG A 57 -4.60 9.74 -15.73
CA ARG A 57 -3.72 8.70 -16.25
C ARG A 57 -3.05 9.12 -17.57
N ILE A 58 -3.81 9.75 -18.49
CA ILE A 58 -3.24 10.20 -19.77
C ILE A 58 -2.13 11.22 -19.51
N VAL A 59 -2.34 12.14 -18.56
CA VAL A 59 -1.33 13.14 -18.23
C VAL A 59 -0.09 12.53 -17.59
N VAL A 60 -0.24 11.61 -16.64
CA VAL A 60 0.90 10.92 -16.02
C VAL A 60 1.70 10.14 -17.05
N GLU A 61 1.03 9.39 -17.93
CA GLU A 61 1.68 8.63 -19.00
C GLU A 61 2.41 9.57 -20.00
N TYR A 62 1.77 10.69 -20.38
CA TYR A 62 2.38 11.70 -21.23
C TYR A 62 3.68 12.23 -20.62
N CYS A 63 3.62 12.66 -19.37
CA CYS A 63 4.78 13.20 -18.68
C CYS A 63 5.92 12.20 -18.55
N ASN A 64 5.59 10.94 -18.26
CA ASN A 64 6.60 9.88 -18.16
C ASN A 64 7.22 9.50 -19.52
N GLN A 65 6.46 9.58 -20.61
CA GLN A 65 6.98 9.33 -21.98
C GLN A 65 7.81 10.50 -22.53
N THR A 66 7.40 11.73 -22.28
CA THR A 66 8.01 12.93 -22.87
C THR A 66 9.02 13.62 -21.95
N GLN A 67 9.02 13.32 -20.64
CA GLN A 67 9.77 14.01 -19.59
C GLN A 67 9.36 15.50 -19.42
N ASP A 68 8.21 15.91 -19.99
CA ASP A 68 7.59 17.21 -19.76
C ASP A 68 6.57 17.08 -18.62
N TYR A 69 6.92 17.52 -17.42
CA TYR A 69 6.10 17.41 -16.22
C TYR A 69 5.22 18.62 -15.93
N MET A 70 5.26 19.68 -16.75
CA MET A 70 4.42 20.87 -16.52
C MET A 70 2.92 20.58 -16.54
N PRO A 71 2.36 19.76 -17.47
CA PRO A 71 0.94 19.42 -17.43
C PRO A 71 0.52 18.69 -16.15
N LEU A 72 1.38 17.83 -15.61
CA LEU A 72 1.11 17.14 -14.34
C LEU A 72 1.20 18.09 -13.15
N TYR A 73 2.14 19.05 -13.17
CA TYR A 73 2.27 20.07 -12.14
C TYR A 73 0.98 20.89 -12.00
N GLU A 74 0.46 21.42 -13.11
CA GLU A 74 -0.77 22.22 -13.11
C GLU A 74 -1.99 21.41 -12.61
N ILE A 75 -2.14 20.17 -13.08
CA ILE A 75 -3.23 19.30 -12.62
C ILE A 75 -3.08 18.96 -11.14
N ALA A 76 -1.87 18.69 -10.66
CA ALA A 76 -1.61 18.36 -9.27
C ALA A 76 -1.98 19.54 -8.34
N ILE A 77 -1.66 20.76 -8.70
CA ILE A 77 -2.09 21.96 -7.96
C ILE A 77 -3.62 22.07 -7.93
N ASN A 78 -4.26 21.97 -9.10
CA ASN A 78 -5.71 22.10 -9.24
C ASN A 78 -6.51 21.00 -8.51
N LYS A 79 -5.91 19.82 -8.29
CA LYS A 79 -6.53 18.68 -7.60
C LYS A 79 -6.10 18.53 -6.14
N GLY A 80 -5.30 19.48 -5.62
CA GLY A 80 -4.79 19.41 -4.25
C GLY A 80 -3.77 18.28 -4.00
N LEU A 81 -3.12 17.78 -5.07
CA LEU A 81 -2.12 16.71 -4.99
C LEU A 81 -0.73 17.31 -4.74
N TYR A 82 -0.58 18.10 -3.69
CA TYR A 82 0.63 18.89 -3.42
C TYR A 82 1.92 18.06 -3.28
N PRO A 83 1.94 16.81 -2.82
CA PRO A 83 3.16 15.99 -2.89
C PRO A 83 3.70 15.82 -4.30
N VAL A 84 2.81 15.70 -5.30
CA VAL A 84 3.20 15.58 -6.72
C VAL A 84 3.76 16.91 -7.24
N SER A 85 3.04 18.02 -7.03
CA SER A 85 3.50 19.33 -7.50
C SER A 85 4.81 19.76 -6.84
N LYS A 86 4.95 19.55 -5.52
CA LYS A 86 6.19 19.86 -4.80
C LYS A 86 7.39 19.04 -5.27
N PHE A 87 7.16 17.76 -5.59
CA PHE A 87 8.22 16.92 -6.14
C PHE A 87 8.65 17.38 -7.54
N ILE A 88 7.68 17.77 -8.40
CA ILE A 88 7.97 18.32 -9.72
C ILE A 88 8.76 19.62 -9.60
N GLU A 89 8.32 20.51 -8.72
CA GLU A 89 8.97 21.80 -8.50
C GLU A 89 10.43 21.66 -8.07
N ARG A 90 10.74 20.69 -7.23
CA ARG A 90 12.10 20.48 -6.72
C ARG A 90 13.04 19.78 -7.71
N HIS A 91 12.51 18.96 -8.61
CA HIS A 91 13.33 18.07 -9.42
C HIS A 91 13.24 18.30 -10.93
N TYR A 92 12.23 19.05 -11.41
CA TYR A 92 11.94 19.17 -12.84
C TYR A 92 11.65 20.62 -13.30
N ILE A 93 11.64 21.60 -12.39
CA ILE A 93 11.49 23.01 -12.73
C ILE A 93 12.79 23.72 -12.37
N ASP A 94 13.52 24.16 -13.41
CA ASP A 94 14.74 24.94 -13.25
C ASP A 94 14.42 26.38 -12.82
N ASP A 95 15.39 27.09 -12.22
CA ASP A 95 15.18 28.43 -11.68
C ASP A 95 14.77 29.44 -12.77
N ASP A 96 15.22 29.27 -14.02
CA ASP A 96 14.87 30.10 -15.17
C ASP A 96 13.45 29.87 -15.70
N GLN A 97 12.83 28.73 -15.35
CA GLN A 97 11.44 28.37 -15.66
C GLN A 97 10.44 28.84 -14.59
N ARG A 98 10.94 29.30 -13.45
CA ARG A 98 10.10 29.82 -12.36
C ARG A 98 9.45 31.14 -12.79
N ASN A 99 8.16 31.25 -12.50
CA ASN A 99 7.37 32.44 -12.76
C ASN A 99 6.47 32.77 -11.58
N PHE A 100 5.75 33.86 -11.62
CA PHE A 100 4.85 34.27 -10.54
C PHE A 100 3.88 33.15 -10.07
N PHE A 101 3.39 32.36 -11.01
CA PHE A 101 2.46 31.25 -10.69
C PHE A 101 3.15 30.14 -9.88
N THR A 102 4.36 29.76 -10.26
CA THR A 102 5.14 28.74 -9.53
C THR A 102 5.54 29.23 -8.13
N GLU A 103 5.99 30.48 -8.00
CA GLU A 103 6.34 31.08 -6.70
C GLU A 103 5.12 31.22 -5.79
N TRP A 104 3.99 31.64 -6.35
CA TRP A 104 2.74 31.73 -5.57
C TRP A 104 2.27 30.37 -5.08
N ASN A 105 2.32 29.35 -5.94
CA ASN A 105 1.96 27.97 -5.56
C ASN A 105 2.92 27.41 -4.50
N ASP A 106 4.20 27.71 -4.59
CA ASP A 106 5.20 27.32 -3.59
C ASP A 106 4.83 27.89 -2.21
N ALA A 107 4.62 29.19 -2.13
CA ALA A 107 4.19 29.86 -0.91
C ALA A 107 2.84 29.34 -0.39
N PHE A 108 1.89 29.07 -1.29
CA PHE A 108 0.58 28.52 -0.91
C PHE A 108 0.68 27.10 -0.34
N THR A 109 1.55 26.25 -0.91
CA THR A 109 1.69 24.85 -0.50
C THR A 109 2.50 24.66 0.78
N GLU A 110 3.24 25.67 1.24
CA GLU A 110 3.98 25.60 2.51
C GLU A 110 3.11 25.21 3.71
N GLN A 111 1.86 25.65 3.76
CA GLN A 111 0.92 25.30 4.85
C GLN A 111 0.61 23.79 4.93
N TYR A 112 0.88 23.03 3.86
CA TYR A 112 0.68 21.59 3.80
C TYR A 112 1.95 20.80 4.10
N ILE A 113 3.06 21.47 4.44
CA ILE A 113 4.33 20.86 4.80
C ILE A 113 4.42 20.73 6.31
N SER A 114 4.76 19.53 6.78
CA SER A 114 5.01 19.24 8.20
C SER A 114 6.31 18.45 8.33
N GLY A 115 7.39 19.12 8.73
CA GLY A 115 8.75 18.58 8.66
C GLY A 115 9.14 18.29 7.21
N ASP A 116 9.55 17.06 6.92
CA ASP A 116 9.94 16.63 5.58
C ASP A 116 8.76 16.11 4.72
N ILE A 117 7.55 16.10 5.27
CA ILE A 117 6.37 15.51 4.61
C ILE A 117 5.49 16.62 4.06
N CYS A 118 5.29 16.62 2.75
CA CYS A 118 4.24 17.37 2.08
C CYS A 118 2.96 16.53 2.04
N ARG A 119 1.83 17.13 2.44
CA ARG A 119 0.52 16.48 2.48
C ARG A 119 -0.35 16.95 1.33
N SER A 120 -1.21 16.08 0.83
CA SER A 120 -2.28 16.49 -0.08
C SER A 120 -3.38 17.24 0.69
N GLU A 121 -4.25 17.90 -0.03
CA GLU A 121 -5.41 18.58 0.55
C GLU A 121 -6.28 17.64 1.37
N GLN A 122 -6.56 16.42 0.85
CA GLN A 122 -7.36 15.44 1.57
C GLN A 122 -6.62 14.79 2.75
N GLN A 123 -5.28 14.67 2.70
CA GLN A 123 -4.51 14.23 3.85
C GLN A 123 -4.56 15.26 4.99
N ASP A 124 -4.46 16.54 4.68
CA ASP A 124 -4.59 17.61 5.66
C ASP A 124 -6.02 17.68 6.25
N ALA A 125 -7.03 17.60 5.40
CA ALA A 125 -8.42 17.51 5.84
C ALA A 125 -8.69 16.28 6.72
N LEU A 126 -8.09 15.12 6.43
CA LEU A 126 -8.14 13.91 7.24
C LEU A 126 -7.57 14.16 8.64
N ILE A 127 -6.41 14.79 8.74
CA ILE A 127 -5.76 15.08 10.03
C ILE A 127 -6.62 16.05 10.84
N LYS A 128 -7.11 17.13 10.24
CA LYS A 128 -8.01 18.09 10.88
C LYS A 128 -9.31 17.45 11.36
N PHE A 129 -9.90 16.55 10.55
CA PHE A 129 -11.07 15.76 10.96
C PHE A 129 -10.75 14.90 12.19
N PHE A 130 -9.62 14.19 12.14
CA PHE A 130 -9.19 13.30 13.21
C PHE A 130 -8.95 14.06 14.53
N GLU A 131 -8.25 15.17 14.48
CA GLU A 131 -7.95 16.01 15.65
C GLU A 131 -9.22 16.58 16.32
N LYS A 132 -10.22 16.98 15.53
CA LYS A 132 -11.50 17.45 16.06
C LYS A 132 -12.34 16.35 16.72
N LYS A 133 -12.04 15.08 16.46
CA LYS A 133 -12.88 13.92 16.84
C LYS A 133 -12.13 12.89 17.71
N TYR A 134 -11.13 13.32 18.50
CA TYR A 134 -10.34 12.40 19.32
C TYR A 134 -11.18 11.51 20.24
N ASN A 135 -12.21 12.06 20.88
CA ASN A 135 -13.06 11.31 21.82
C ASN A 135 -14.23 10.58 21.15
N ASN A 136 -14.42 10.71 19.84
CA ASN A 136 -15.54 10.12 19.14
C ASN A 136 -15.16 8.76 18.53
N THR A 137 -16.14 7.91 18.30
CA THR A 137 -15.98 6.74 17.45
C THR A 137 -16.00 7.17 15.99
N ILE A 138 -14.91 6.91 15.27
CA ILE A 138 -14.72 7.32 13.88
C ILE A 138 -14.22 6.17 13.00
N SER A 139 -14.52 6.28 11.71
CA SER A 139 -14.00 5.39 10.68
C SER A 139 -13.21 6.19 9.65
N ILE A 140 -12.00 5.74 9.34
CA ILE A 140 -11.14 6.33 8.34
C ILE A 140 -10.89 5.31 7.24
N SER A 141 -11.38 5.64 6.05
CA SER A 141 -11.11 4.90 4.83
C SER A 141 -10.08 5.67 4.00
N ALA A 142 -8.85 5.21 4.01
CA ALA A 142 -7.75 5.83 3.28
C ALA A 142 -6.85 4.75 2.67
N PRO A 143 -6.38 4.90 1.42
CA PRO A 143 -5.47 3.96 0.78
C PRO A 143 -4.23 3.66 1.63
N THR A 144 -3.50 2.61 1.30
CA THR A 144 -2.18 2.36 1.89
C THR A 144 -1.27 3.56 1.60
N SER A 145 -0.39 3.90 2.55
CA SER A 145 0.53 5.05 2.49
C SER A 145 -0.05 6.44 2.80
N TYR A 146 -1.35 6.56 3.10
CA TYR A 146 -1.99 7.84 3.50
C TYR A 146 -1.82 8.19 4.99
N GLY A 147 -0.81 7.66 5.68
CA GLY A 147 -0.50 8.10 7.04
C GLY A 147 -1.33 7.45 8.17
N LYS A 148 -2.10 6.36 7.92
CA LYS A 148 -2.86 5.65 8.97
C LYS A 148 -2.02 5.34 10.21
N SER A 149 -0.75 5.00 10.03
CA SER A 149 0.17 4.76 11.16
C SER A 149 0.43 6.01 12.00
N GLU A 150 0.45 7.20 11.40
CA GLU A 150 0.62 8.48 12.12
C GLU A 150 -0.61 8.78 12.98
N LEU A 151 -1.81 8.44 12.49
CA LEU A 151 -3.04 8.58 13.26
C LEU A 151 -3.03 7.69 14.52
N ILE A 152 -2.48 6.47 14.43
CA ILE A 152 -2.27 5.60 15.59
C ILE A 152 -1.35 6.29 16.60
N LEU A 153 -0.23 6.85 16.13
CA LEU A 153 0.74 7.51 17.02
C LEU A 153 0.20 8.79 17.63
N SER A 154 -0.58 9.57 16.90
CA SER A 154 -1.28 10.77 17.39
C SER A 154 -2.28 10.40 18.48
N THR A 155 -3.08 9.33 18.27
CA THR A 155 -4.01 8.83 19.30
C THR A 155 -3.28 8.41 20.58
N ILE A 156 -2.14 7.72 20.46
CA ILE A 156 -1.35 7.29 21.62
C ILE A 156 -0.86 8.49 22.44
N LYS A 157 -0.46 9.58 21.78
CA LYS A 157 -0.01 10.81 22.46
C LYS A 157 -1.17 11.49 23.18
N GLU A 158 -2.34 11.59 22.54
CA GLU A 158 -3.53 12.25 23.09
C GLU A 158 -4.09 11.51 24.30
N TYR A 159 -4.08 10.18 24.28
CA TYR A 159 -4.58 9.36 25.39
C TYR A 159 -3.49 9.02 26.42
N LYS A 160 -2.48 9.88 26.59
CA LYS A 160 -1.45 9.72 27.63
C LYS A 160 -2.09 9.53 29.01
N GLY A 161 -1.62 8.53 29.76
CA GLY A 161 -2.13 8.23 31.11
C GLY A 161 -3.44 7.44 31.15
N ARG A 162 -4.02 7.08 29.99
CA ARG A 162 -5.27 6.30 29.86
C ARG A 162 -4.99 4.87 29.43
N LYS A 163 -6.04 4.04 29.30
CA LYS A 163 -5.95 2.65 28.83
C LYS A 163 -6.33 2.55 27.37
N ILE A 164 -5.35 2.25 26.52
CA ILE A 164 -5.49 2.18 25.07
C ILE A 164 -5.15 0.80 24.56
N CYS A 165 -5.87 0.34 23.54
CA CYS A 165 -5.51 -0.86 22.80
C CYS A 165 -5.43 -0.59 21.31
N VAL A 166 -4.33 -1.01 20.68
CA VAL A 166 -4.19 -1.08 19.22
C VAL A 166 -4.40 -2.54 18.81
N LEU A 167 -5.48 -2.81 18.11
CA LEU A 167 -5.78 -4.12 17.53
C LEU A 167 -5.15 -4.23 16.15
N THR A 168 -4.35 -5.26 15.99
CA THR A 168 -3.70 -5.60 14.72
C THR A 168 -4.17 -6.98 14.26
N SER A 169 -4.37 -7.14 12.96
CA SER A 169 -4.93 -8.35 12.41
C SER A 169 -3.97 -9.55 12.45
N THR A 170 -2.65 -9.32 12.51
CA THR A 170 -1.65 -10.41 12.46
C THR A 170 -0.48 -10.18 13.41
N LYS A 171 0.24 -11.28 13.73
CA LYS A 171 1.47 -11.20 14.53
C LYS A 171 2.56 -10.35 13.85
N ALA A 172 2.64 -10.40 12.52
CA ALA A 172 3.61 -9.61 11.76
C ALA A 172 3.35 -8.11 11.93
N LEU A 173 2.11 -7.69 11.72
CA LEU A 173 1.68 -6.30 11.91
C LEU A 173 1.87 -5.85 13.36
N LEU A 174 1.56 -6.73 14.33
CA LEU A 174 1.79 -6.46 15.75
C LEU A 174 3.27 -6.13 16.02
N THR A 175 4.20 -6.92 15.50
CA THR A 175 5.64 -6.70 15.70
C THR A 175 6.09 -5.37 15.09
N GLN A 176 5.63 -5.06 13.89
CA GLN A 176 5.94 -3.80 13.21
C GLN A 176 5.35 -2.59 13.95
N THR A 177 4.08 -2.67 14.32
CA THR A 177 3.39 -1.62 15.09
C THR A 177 4.06 -1.40 16.44
N LYS A 178 4.45 -2.47 17.14
CA LYS A 178 5.23 -2.40 18.39
C LYS A 178 6.55 -1.64 18.18
N LYS A 179 7.35 -2.01 17.15
CA LYS A 179 8.66 -1.36 16.87
C LYS A 179 8.48 0.16 16.68
N ARG A 180 7.49 0.58 15.91
CA ARG A 180 7.17 2.01 15.69
C ARG A 180 6.70 2.71 16.96
N ILE A 181 5.79 2.09 17.70
CA ILE A 181 5.25 2.66 18.94
C ILE A 181 6.36 2.79 19.99
N GLN A 182 7.24 1.81 20.12
CA GLN A 182 8.35 1.86 21.09
C GLN A 182 9.32 3.01 20.84
N GLN A 183 9.52 3.43 19.60
CA GLN A 183 10.37 4.58 19.28
C GLN A 183 9.78 5.91 19.80
N ILE A 184 8.46 6.02 19.83
CA ILE A 184 7.74 7.28 20.15
C ILE A 184 7.17 7.26 21.55
N SER A 185 6.76 6.09 22.08
CA SER A 185 6.13 5.96 23.39
C SER A 185 7.12 6.02 24.58
N LYS A 186 8.43 6.12 24.32
CA LYS A 186 9.43 6.30 25.38
C LYS A 186 9.07 7.54 26.21
N GLY A 187 8.76 7.33 27.50
CA GLY A 187 8.36 8.41 28.43
C GLY A 187 6.86 8.76 28.40
N ILE A 188 6.04 8.17 27.53
CA ILE A 188 4.58 8.35 27.52
C ILE A 188 3.88 7.24 28.31
N PHE A 189 4.27 5.99 28.05
CA PHE A 189 3.77 4.81 28.75
C PHE A 189 4.91 4.00 29.34
N PRO A 190 4.74 3.42 30.55
CA PRO A 190 5.82 2.69 31.24
C PRO A 190 6.22 1.40 30.50
N LYS A 191 5.25 0.77 29.82
CA LYS A 191 5.49 -0.43 28.99
C LYS A 191 4.43 -0.56 27.91
N VAL A 192 4.76 -1.30 26.84
CA VAL A 192 3.82 -1.71 25.80
C VAL A 192 3.47 -3.18 26.00
N VAL A 193 2.19 -3.48 26.25
CA VAL A 193 1.68 -4.83 26.43
C VAL A 193 1.43 -5.47 25.08
N VAL A 194 2.18 -6.52 24.74
CA VAL A 194 2.05 -7.26 23.46
C VAL A 194 1.61 -8.72 23.64
N HIS A 195 1.57 -9.17 24.89
CA HIS A 195 1.14 -10.51 25.26
C HIS A 195 0.24 -10.45 26.50
N PRO A 196 -0.81 -11.29 26.61
CA PRO A 196 -1.71 -11.31 27.76
C PRO A 196 -1.02 -11.43 29.12
N GLU A 197 0.10 -12.14 29.17
CA GLU A 197 0.88 -12.35 30.41
C GLU A 197 1.62 -11.06 30.88
N MET A 198 1.83 -10.10 29.99
CA MET A 198 2.46 -8.82 30.34
C MET A 198 1.46 -7.84 30.98
N TYR A 199 0.16 -8.12 30.87
CA TYR A 199 -0.89 -7.28 31.44
C TYR A 199 -0.93 -7.41 32.97
N ASN A 200 -1.00 -6.25 33.65
CA ASN A 200 -1.16 -6.17 35.09
C ASN A 200 -2.38 -5.28 35.40
N SER A 201 -3.34 -5.84 36.15
CA SER A 201 -4.58 -5.16 36.54
C SER A 201 -4.36 -3.93 37.44
N LYS A 202 -3.20 -3.86 38.11
CA LYS A 202 -2.82 -2.71 38.95
C LYS A 202 -2.31 -1.49 38.19
N ASP A 203 -2.03 -1.64 36.88
CA ASP A 203 -1.53 -0.52 36.07
C ASP A 203 -2.67 0.49 35.84
N VAL A 204 -2.44 1.74 36.22
CA VAL A 204 -3.39 2.86 36.05
C VAL A 204 -3.55 3.21 34.58
N SER A 205 -2.45 3.18 33.83
CA SER A 205 -2.43 3.39 32.39
C SER A 205 -1.87 2.15 31.66
N CYS A 206 -2.38 1.88 30.47
CA CYS A 206 -1.96 0.73 29.68
C CYS A 206 -1.98 1.06 28.20
N LEU A 207 -0.86 0.81 27.52
CA LEU A 207 -0.79 0.77 26.06
C LEU A 207 -0.62 -0.68 25.64
N ALA A 208 -1.67 -1.26 25.04
CA ALA A 208 -1.66 -2.63 24.53
C ALA A 208 -1.60 -2.63 22.99
N VAL A 209 -0.77 -3.50 22.42
CA VAL A 209 -0.75 -3.82 20.98
C VAL A 209 -0.99 -5.31 20.86
N LEU A 210 -2.19 -5.70 20.47
CA LEU A 210 -2.66 -7.08 20.57
C LEU A 210 -3.40 -7.51 19.31
N THR A 211 -3.46 -8.82 19.04
CA THR A 211 -4.46 -9.38 18.13
C THR A 211 -5.80 -9.53 18.86
N GLN A 212 -6.90 -9.66 18.12
CA GLN A 212 -8.24 -9.84 18.73
C GLN A 212 -8.29 -11.05 19.66
N GLU A 213 -7.59 -12.14 19.34
CA GLU A 213 -7.54 -13.34 20.19
C GLU A 213 -6.81 -13.07 21.52
N ARG A 214 -5.71 -12.30 21.45
CA ARG A 214 -4.95 -11.92 22.64
C ARG A 214 -5.73 -10.95 23.50
N LEU A 215 -6.42 -9.96 22.90
CA LEU A 215 -7.25 -9.03 23.65
C LEU A 215 -8.42 -9.76 24.34
N LEU A 216 -9.09 -10.69 23.66
CA LEU A 216 -10.15 -11.50 24.27
C LEU A 216 -9.63 -12.25 25.50
N ARG A 217 -8.41 -12.79 25.46
CA ARG A 217 -7.78 -13.45 26.62
C ARG A 217 -7.53 -12.49 27.78
N VAL A 218 -7.05 -11.26 27.51
CA VAL A 218 -6.85 -10.22 28.52
C VAL A 218 -8.18 -9.82 29.15
N LEU A 219 -9.21 -9.59 28.35
CA LEU A 219 -10.55 -9.26 28.82
C LEU A 219 -11.18 -10.39 29.69
N LYS A 220 -10.91 -11.65 29.37
CA LYS A 220 -11.33 -12.80 30.22
C LYS A 220 -10.57 -12.87 31.53
N LYS A 221 -9.27 -12.54 31.52
CA LYS A 221 -8.41 -12.56 32.72
C LYS A 221 -8.79 -11.48 33.72
N ASP A 222 -9.18 -10.29 33.23
CA ASP A 222 -9.58 -9.16 34.06
C ASP A 222 -10.97 -8.64 33.62
N PRO A 223 -12.05 -9.05 34.33
CA PRO A 223 -13.39 -8.58 34.05
C PRO A 223 -13.61 -7.08 34.30
N ALA A 224 -12.78 -6.43 35.13
CA ALA A 224 -12.87 -5.01 35.45
C ALA A 224 -12.11 -4.12 34.44
N LEU A 225 -11.32 -4.70 33.54
CA LEU A 225 -10.58 -3.93 32.56
C LEU A 225 -11.54 -3.22 31.59
N ALA A 226 -11.47 -1.90 31.56
CA ALA A 226 -12.13 -1.02 30.62
C ALA A 226 -11.08 -0.19 29.86
N PHE A 227 -11.22 -0.06 28.56
CA PHE A 227 -10.36 0.77 27.71
C PHE A 227 -11.04 2.11 27.44
N ASP A 228 -10.25 3.17 27.35
CA ASP A 228 -10.71 4.51 26.95
C ASP A 228 -10.73 4.66 25.42
N CYS A 229 -9.80 3.98 24.73
CA CYS A 229 -9.74 4.00 23.29
C CYS A 229 -9.28 2.64 22.73
N ILE A 230 -9.92 2.19 21.67
CA ILE A 230 -9.50 1.02 20.91
C ILE A 230 -9.34 1.40 19.45
N ILE A 231 -8.11 1.28 18.94
CA ILE A 231 -7.78 1.48 17.53
C ILE A 231 -7.85 0.11 16.85
N VAL A 232 -8.67 -0.02 15.83
CA VAL A 232 -8.82 -1.25 15.03
C VAL A 232 -8.16 -1.00 13.69
N ASP A 233 -6.94 -1.50 13.53
CA ASP A 233 -6.24 -1.48 12.24
C ASP A 233 -6.74 -2.63 11.35
N GLU A 234 -6.89 -2.38 10.04
CA GLU A 234 -7.54 -3.25 9.07
C GLU A 234 -9.00 -3.59 9.45
N ALA A 235 -9.77 -2.56 9.84
CA ALA A 235 -11.13 -2.72 10.38
C ALA A 235 -12.10 -3.41 9.41
N HIS A 236 -11.82 -3.45 8.11
CA HIS A 236 -12.63 -4.20 7.14
C HIS A 236 -12.69 -5.71 7.44
N GLU A 237 -11.77 -6.26 8.24
CA GLU A 237 -11.85 -7.66 8.69
C GLU A 237 -13.14 -7.96 9.47
N ILE A 238 -13.81 -6.95 10.05
CA ILE A 238 -15.12 -7.11 10.70
C ILE A 238 -16.17 -7.64 9.70
N LEU A 239 -16.03 -7.30 8.44
CA LEU A 239 -16.98 -7.66 7.36
C LEU A 239 -16.71 -9.06 6.79
N GLU A 240 -15.58 -9.67 7.12
CA GLU A 240 -15.28 -11.03 6.69
C GLU A 240 -16.14 -12.04 7.45
N ASN A 241 -16.62 -13.08 6.76
CA ASN A 241 -17.40 -14.15 7.40
C ASN A 241 -16.51 -15.30 7.88
N ASN A 242 -15.70 -15.04 8.90
CA ASN A 242 -14.78 -16.04 9.45
C ASN A 242 -14.77 -16.02 11.01
N ALA A 243 -14.07 -16.97 11.63
CA ALA A 243 -13.98 -17.07 13.08
C ALA A 243 -13.29 -15.85 13.72
N ARG A 244 -12.32 -15.24 13.02
CA ARG A 244 -11.56 -14.09 13.52
C ARG A 244 -12.39 -12.82 13.55
N SER A 245 -13.22 -12.59 12.53
CA SER A 245 -14.13 -11.45 12.49
C SER A 245 -15.17 -11.52 13.63
N ARG A 246 -15.64 -12.73 13.98
CA ARG A 246 -16.54 -12.92 15.14
C ARG A 246 -15.84 -12.56 16.45
N ILE A 247 -14.59 -13.02 16.67
CA ILE A 247 -13.81 -12.66 17.86
C ILE A 247 -13.59 -11.14 17.93
N LEU A 248 -13.35 -10.49 16.80
CA LEU A 248 -13.19 -9.03 16.74
C LEU A 248 -14.49 -8.33 17.13
N ALA A 249 -15.64 -8.79 16.63
CA ALA A 249 -16.95 -8.26 17.02
C ALA A 249 -17.22 -8.47 18.52
N ASP A 250 -16.91 -9.65 19.06
CA ASP A 250 -17.09 -9.96 20.50
C ASP A 250 -16.26 -9.01 21.38
N VAL A 251 -15.00 -8.78 21.01
CA VAL A 251 -14.10 -7.87 21.73
C VAL A 251 -14.64 -6.44 21.75
N ILE A 252 -15.16 -5.94 20.63
CA ILE A 252 -15.74 -4.60 20.53
C ILE A 252 -17.01 -4.48 21.39
N ILE A 253 -17.90 -5.48 21.35
CA ILE A 253 -19.11 -5.52 22.18
C ILE A 253 -18.75 -5.52 23.67
N VAL A 254 -17.82 -6.37 24.08
CA VAL A 254 -17.38 -6.46 25.49
C VAL A 254 -16.74 -5.14 25.94
N ALA A 255 -15.88 -4.55 25.12
CA ALA A 255 -15.23 -3.27 25.43
C ALA A 255 -16.26 -2.16 25.66
N GLN A 256 -17.26 -2.02 24.78
CA GLN A 256 -18.28 -1.00 24.94
C GLN A 256 -19.22 -1.28 26.13
N LYS A 257 -19.57 -2.53 26.42
CA LYS A 257 -20.35 -2.86 27.61
C LYS A 257 -19.64 -2.49 28.90
N ARG A 258 -18.30 -2.56 28.94
CA ARG A 258 -17.49 -2.20 30.11
C ARG A 258 -17.25 -0.72 30.26
N ASN A 259 -17.09 -0.03 29.15
CA ASN A 259 -17.02 1.42 29.09
C ASN A 259 -17.91 1.93 27.95
N PRO A 260 -19.11 2.45 28.25
CA PRO A 260 -20.00 3.02 27.24
C PRO A 260 -19.38 4.18 26.43
N ASP A 261 -18.42 4.90 27.03
CA ASP A 261 -17.75 6.05 26.45
C ASP A 261 -16.43 5.69 25.71
N VAL A 262 -16.16 4.40 25.52
CA VAL A 262 -14.96 3.98 24.77
C VAL A 262 -14.98 4.50 23.33
N ALA A 263 -13.90 5.18 22.93
CA ALA A 263 -13.75 5.66 21.56
C ALA A 263 -13.14 4.55 20.66
N PHE A 264 -13.83 4.21 19.58
CA PHE A 264 -13.26 3.31 18.57
C PHE A 264 -12.69 4.10 17.40
N LYS A 265 -11.49 3.75 16.95
CA LYS A 265 -10.83 4.30 15.75
C LYS A 265 -10.69 3.18 14.72
N PHE A 266 -11.61 3.11 13.78
CA PHE A 266 -11.60 2.10 12.71
C PHE A 266 -10.77 2.60 11.53
N LEU A 267 -9.63 1.96 11.28
CA LEU A 267 -8.75 2.30 10.17
C LEU A 267 -8.83 1.20 9.11
N THR A 268 -9.08 1.58 7.86
CA THR A 268 -9.24 0.63 6.75
C THR A 268 -8.69 1.23 5.45
N PRO A 269 -8.14 0.42 4.51
CA PRO A 269 -7.69 0.92 3.22
C PRO A 269 -8.86 1.24 2.28
N PHE A 270 -10.00 0.60 2.45
CA PHE A 270 -11.21 0.80 1.62
C PHE A 270 -12.46 0.44 2.43
N LEU A 271 -13.49 1.23 2.23
CA LEU A 271 -14.80 0.98 2.80
C LEU A 271 -15.85 1.71 1.94
N ALA A 272 -16.96 1.06 1.65
CA ALA A 272 -18.04 1.67 0.90
C ALA A 272 -18.78 2.71 1.77
N ASP A 273 -19.19 2.31 2.98
CA ASP A 273 -19.88 3.16 3.96
C ASP A 273 -19.38 2.83 5.38
N SER A 274 -19.09 3.85 6.18
CA SER A 274 -18.66 3.73 7.58
C SER A 274 -19.68 2.97 8.44
N LYS A 275 -20.97 3.09 8.12
CA LYS A 275 -22.07 2.40 8.80
C LYS A 275 -21.96 0.87 8.75
N ASN A 276 -21.26 0.33 7.75
CA ASN A 276 -21.02 -1.11 7.63
C ASN A 276 -20.17 -1.68 8.78
N LEU A 277 -19.44 -0.81 9.50
CA LEU A 277 -18.64 -1.21 10.67
C LEU A 277 -19.44 -1.20 11.97
N LYS A 278 -20.73 -0.81 11.93
CA LYS A 278 -21.58 -0.87 13.11
C LYS A 278 -21.95 -2.31 13.44
N ILE A 279 -21.54 -2.74 14.61
CA ILE A 279 -21.79 -4.10 15.10
C ILE A 279 -23.17 -4.15 15.81
N ARG A 280 -23.91 -5.20 15.57
CA ARG A 280 -25.17 -5.44 16.30
C ARG A 280 -24.89 -5.51 17.81
N TYR A 281 -25.76 -4.93 18.61
CA TYR A 281 -25.63 -4.79 20.07
C TYR A 281 -24.61 -3.75 20.57
N THR A 282 -24.17 -2.84 19.70
CA THR A 282 -23.38 -1.67 20.08
C THR A 282 -24.23 -0.39 19.92
N THR A 283 -23.94 0.63 20.73
CA THR A 283 -24.68 1.89 20.77
C THR A 283 -23.93 3.07 20.18
N TYR A 284 -22.63 2.91 19.84
CA TYR A 284 -21.83 3.99 19.26
C TYR A 284 -22.35 4.38 17.87
N ASP A 285 -22.26 5.66 17.56
CA ASP A 285 -22.39 6.16 16.21
C ASP A 285 -21.02 6.34 15.58
N ILE A 286 -20.92 6.11 14.26
CA ILE A 286 -19.66 6.17 13.53
C ILE A 286 -19.71 7.35 12.56
N GLU A 287 -18.82 8.32 12.77
CA GLU A 287 -18.55 9.34 11.78
C GLU A 287 -17.42 8.85 10.85
N GLY A 288 -17.63 8.96 9.54
CA GLY A 288 -16.68 8.45 8.55
C GLY A 288 -15.94 9.56 7.80
N PHE A 289 -14.65 9.38 7.58
CA PHE A 289 -13.87 10.14 6.61
C PHE A 289 -13.32 9.19 5.54
N LYS A 290 -13.55 9.53 4.27
CA LYS A 290 -13.09 8.75 3.13
C LYS A 290 -12.20 9.60 2.24
N VAL A 291 -10.97 9.13 2.05
CA VAL A 291 -10.05 9.69 1.06
C VAL A 291 -10.40 9.11 -0.32
N SER A 292 -10.58 9.99 -1.30
CA SER A 292 -10.96 9.64 -2.67
C SER A 292 -9.90 10.04 -3.71
N GLU A 293 -8.72 10.48 -3.27
CA GLU A 293 -7.64 10.87 -4.17
C GLU A 293 -7.13 9.69 -5.01
N TYR A 294 -6.85 10.00 -6.27
CA TYR A 294 -6.27 9.08 -7.24
C TYR A 294 -4.90 9.63 -7.65
N ILE A 295 -3.83 9.08 -7.07
CA ILE A 295 -2.46 9.56 -7.30
C ILE A 295 -1.68 8.58 -8.17
N LYS A 296 -1.86 7.28 -7.95
CA LYS A 296 -1.18 6.23 -8.73
C LYS A 296 -2.09 5.72 -9.85
N THR A 297 -1.50 5.48 -10.99
CA THR A 297 -2.18 4.97 -12.19
C THR A 297 -1.61 3.59 -12.54
N GLU A 298 -2.09 2.56 -11.86
CA GLU A 298 -1.55 1.20 -11.99
C GLU A 298 -1.66 0.67 -13.43
N LYS A 299 -0.59 0.01 -13.90
CA LYS A 299 -0.53 -0.70 -15.18
C LYS A 299 -0.61 -2.20 -14.94
N TYR A 300 -1.59 -2.83 -15.57
CA TYR A 300 -1.82 -4.27 -15.43
C TYR A 300 -1.39 -5.00 -16.69
N TYR A 301 -0.55 -6.00 -16.52
CA TYR A 301 -0.06 -6.86 -17.58
C TYR A 301 -0.49 -8.30 -17.34
N LEU A 302 -0.90 -9.00 -18.39
CA LEU A 302 -1.21 -10.42 -18.38
C LEU A 302 -0.22 -11.17 -19.25
N TYR A 303 0.45 -12.16 -18.70
CA TYR A 303 1.26 -13.12 -19.44
C TYR A 303 0.64 -14.51 -19.33
N ASP A 304 0.13 -15.03 -20.46
CA ASP A 304 -0.52 -16.33 -20.53
C ASP A 304 0.48 -17.39 -20.98
N LEU A 305 1.03 -18.13 -20.02
CA LEU A 305 1.99 -19.21 -20.26
C LEU A 305 1.38 -20.40 -21.01
N LYS A 306 0.09 -20.68 -20.78
CA LYS A 306 -0.59 -21.86 -21.34
C LYS A 306 -0.88 -21.71 -22.83
N ASN A 307 -1.33 -20.53 -23.23
CA ASN A 307 -1.71 -20.26 -24.61
C ASN A 307 -0.59 -19.61 -25.43
N HIS A 308 0.55 -19.32 -24.80
CA HIS A 308 1.70 -18.68 -25.44
C HIS A 308 1.34 -17.41 -26.24
N THR A 309 0.42 -16.61 -25.71
CA THR A 309 -0.10 -15.42 -26.41
C THR A 309 0.73 -14.15 -26.17
N GLY A 310 1.89 -14.28 -25.50
CA GLY A 310 2.76 -13.16 -25.16
C GLY A 310 2.18 -12.24 -24.07
N LEU A 311 2.82 -11.08 -23.90
CA LEU A 311 2.40 -10.07 -22.93
C LEU A 311 1.24 -9.25 -23.50
N LYS A 312 0.20 -9.07 -22.67
CA LYS A 312 -0.95 -8.21 -22.95
C LYS A 312 -1.06 -7.15 -21.87
N PHE A 313 -1.29 -5.91 -22.26
CA PHE A 313 -1.67 -4.84 -21.36
C PHE A 313 -3.18 -4.85 -21.15
N TYR A 314 -3.66 -4.83 -19.92
CA TYR A 314 -5.08 -4.68 -19.60
C TYR A 314 -5.42 -3.23 -19.31
N ASP A 315 -6.26 -2.63 -20.15
CA ASP A 315 -6.81 -1.31 -19.90
C ASP A 315 -8.11 -1.38 -19.12
N GLN A 316 -8.10 -0.85 -17.90
CA GLN A 316 -9.25 -0.87 -16.98
C GLN A 316 -10.36 0.09 -17.40
N PHE A 317 -10.04 1.18 -18.13
CA PHE A 317 -11.03 2.17 -18.55
C PHE A 317 -11.80 1.70 -19.79
N LEU A 318 -11.11 1.13 -20.73
CA LEU A 318 -11.73 0.54 -21.93
C LEU A 318 -12.16 -0.90 -21.73
N ASN A 319 -11.75 -1.55 -20.62
CA ASN A 319 -12.00 -2.95 -20.32
C ASN A 319 -11.60 -3.89 -21.47
N LYS A 320 -10.35 -3.76 -21.92
CA LYS A 320 -9.82 -4.55 -23.03
C LYS A 320 -8.36 -4.92 -22.82
N PHE A 321 -7.94 -5.98 -23.52
CA PHE A 321 -6.54 -6.40 -23.58
C PHE A 321 -5.91 -5.90 -24.88
N LEU A 322 -4.74 -5.27 -24.76
CA LEU A 322 -3.93 -4.80 -25.87
C LEU A 322 -2.66 -5.65 -25.95
N PRO A 323 -2.37 -6.30 -27.10
CA PRO A 323 -1.16 -7.07 -27.24
C PRO A 323 0.06 -6.13 -27.30
N ILE A 324 1.14 -6.51 -26.58
CA ILE A 324 2.42 -5.83 -26.65
C ILE A 324 3.26 -6.56 -27.70
N SER A 325 3.65 -5.85 -28.76
CA SER A 325 4.42 -6.43 -29.87
C SER A 325 5.85 -6.79 -29.44
N GLY A 326 6.37 -7.90 -29.95
CA GLY A 326 7.78 -8.31 -29.75
C GLY A 326 8.01 -9.27 -28.58
N ASP A 327 6.95 -9.86 -28.02
CA ASP A 327 7.11 -10.82 -26.93
C ASP A 327 7.42 -12.23 -27.45
N GLU A 328 8.54 -12.77 -26.97
CA GLU A 328 8.94 -14.14 -27.17
C GLU A 328 8.20 -15.06 -26.19
N ASN A 329 8.04 -16.33 -26.57
CA ASN A 329 7.58 -17.35 -25.65
C ASN A 329 8.66 -17.63 -24.61
N LEU A 330 8.45 -17.19 -23.36
CA LEU A 330 9.41 -17.35 -22.26
C LEU A 330 9.30 -18.69 -21.55
N GLY A 331 8.29 -19.49 -21.85
CA GLY A 331 8.10 -20.88 -21.41
C GLY A 331 7.76 -21.04 -19.92
N PHE A 332 8.44 -20.36 -19.01
CA PHE A 332 8.32 -20.54 -17.57
C PHE A 332 8.18 -19.21 -16.81
N GLU A 333 7.55 -19.27 -15.63
CA GLU A 333 7.27 -18.12 -14.77
C GLU A 333 8.53 -17.35 -14.37
N GLU A 334 9.63 -18.06 -14.02
CA GLU A 334 10.90 -17.46 -13.62
C GLU A 334 11.55 -16.63 -14.74
N ASN A 335 11.38 -17.02 -15.98
CA ASN A 335 11.88 -16.27 -17.14
C ASN A 335 11.06 -14.99 -17.35
N VAL A 336 9.75 -15.03 -17.13
CA VAL A 336 8.88 -13.85 -17.17
C VAL A 336 9.27 -12.87 -16.08
N VAL A 337 9.43 -13.35 -14.83
CA VAL A 337 9.87 -12.52 -13.72
C VAL A 337 11.24 -11.91 -14.00
N LYS A 338 12.22 -12.69 -14.47
CA LYS A 338 13.55 -12.21 -14.81
C LYS A 338 13.52 -11.12 -15.89
N LYS A 339 12.74 -11.31 -16.97
CA LYS A 339 12.66 -10.38 -18.10
C LYS A 339 12.02 -9.04 -17.72
N TYR A 340 10.97 -9.08 -16.90
CA TYR A 340 10.19 -7.91 -16.55
C TYR A 340 10.45 -7.38 -15.13
N SER A 341 11.54 -7.80 -14.47
CA SER A 341 11.90 -7.29 -13.14
C SER A 341 12.44 -5.86 -13.19
N ALA A 342 12.28 -5.15 -12.06
CA ALA A 342 12.91 -3.87 -11.75
C ALA A 342 13.93 -4.03 -10.61
N GLU A 343 14.33 -2.92 -9.98
CA GLU A 343 15.29 -2.97 -8.86
C GLU A 343 14.69 -3.65 -7.63
N LYS A 344 13.41 -3.46 -7.35
CA LYS A 344 12.71 -4.10 -6.23
C LYS A 344 11.40 -4.73 -6.70
N ASN A 345 11.27 -6.04 -6.48
CA ASN A 345 10.15 -6.82 -6.98
C ASN A 345 9.49 -7.64 -5.88
N ILE A 346 8.16 -7.61 -5.84
CA ILE A 346 7.34 -8.50 -5.00
C ILE A 346 6.75 -9.58 -5.89
N ILE A 347 6.89 -10.85 -5.47
CA ILE A 347 6.29 -12.01 -6.15
C ILE A 347 5.32 -12.67 -5.18
N TYR A 348 4.06 -12.73 -5.58
CA TYR A 348 2.99 -13.30 -4.78
C TYR A 348 2.66 -14.72 -5.21
N LEU A 349 2.69 -15.63 -4.24
CA LEU A 349 2.24 -17.02 -4.32
C LEU A 349 1.43 -17.37 -3.08
N ASN A 350 0.54 -18.36 -3.17
CA ASN A 350 -0.38 -18.68 -2.09
C ASN A 350 0.21 -19.62 -1.02
N LYS A 351 0.92 -20.69 -1.44
CA LYS A 351 1.35 -21.77 -0.55
C LYS A 351 2.84 -21.70 -0.22
N PRO A 352 3.26 -22.02 1.02
CA PRO A 352 4.67 -22.05 1.42
C PRO A 352 5.55 -22.91 0.53
N LEU A 353 5.11 -24.11 0.16
CA LEU A 353 5.88 -25.02 -0.71
C LEU A 353 6.08 -24.47 -2.12
N ASP A 354 5.05 -23.80 -2.68
CA ASP A 354 5.14 -23.18 -4.01
C ASP A 354 6.09 -21.98 -3.97
N ILE A 355 6.12 -21.23 -2.87
CA ILE A 355 7.05 -20.11 -2.61
C ILE A 355 8.49 -20.59 -2.62
N GLU A 356 8.81 -21.63 -1.84
CA GLU A 356 10.17 -22.16 -1.73
C GLU A 356 10.63 -22.77 -3.06
N LYS A 357 9.75 -23.54 -3.73
CA LYS A 357 10.03 -24.11 -5.05
C LYS A 357 10.34 -23.02 -6.07
N PHE A 358 9.47 -22.05 -6.22
CA PHE A 358 9.66 -20.96 -7.17
C PHE A 358 10.92 -20.12 -6.84
N ALA A 359 11.24 -19.94 -5.56
CA ALA A 359 12.46 -19.25 -5.14
C ALA A 359 13.73 -19.97 -5.66
N LEU A 360 13.74 -21.29 -5.62
CA LEU A 360 14.85 -22.11 -6.15
C LEU A 360 14.88 -22.10 -7.68
N ASP A 361 13.71 -22.19 -8.34
CA ASP A 361 13.61 -22.14 -9.80
C ASP A 361 14.10 -20.77 -10.32
N LEU A 362 13.72 -19.68 -9.68
CA LEU A 362 14.21 -18.33 -10.01
C LEU A 362 15.72 -18.20 -9.71
N ALA A 363 16.21 -18.78 -8.61
CA ALA A 363 17.63 -18.76 -8.28
C ALA A 363 18.49 -19.49 -9.32
N ALA A 364 17.95 -20.53 -9.97
CA ALA A 364 18.65 -21.28 -11.01
C ALA A 364 18.91 -20.45 -12.27
N VAL A 365 18.04 -19.48 -12.59
CA VAL A 365 18.17 -18.64 -13.81
C VAL A 365 18.84 -17.28 -13.56
N LEU A 366 19.13 -16.92 -12.29
CA LEU A 366 19.75 -15.65 -11.93
C LEU A 366 21.27 -15.82 -11.67
N PRO A 367 22.09 -14.79 -11.97
CA PRO A 367 23.51 -14.78 -11.62
C PRO A 367 23.71 -14.66 -10.11
N GLU A 368 24.89 -15.03 -9.62
CA GLU A 368 25.29 -14.80 -8.24
C GLU A 368 25.59 -13.32 -7.97
N VAL A 369 25.16 -12.88 -6.80
CA VAL A 369 25.43 -11.53 -6.31
C VAL A 369 26.70 -11.54 -5.46
N LYS A 370 27.71 -10.82 -5.91
CA LYS A 370 28.95 -10.63 -5.17
C LYS A 370 28.80 -9.47 -4.19
N SER A 371 28.46 -9.78 -2.94
CA SER A 371 28.30 -8.77 -1.87
C SER A 371 28.76 -9.37 -0.53
N GLU A 372 29.64 -8.67 0.16
CA GLU A 372 30.06 -9.07 1.51
C GLU A 372 28.91 -9.08 2.52
N ILE A 373 27.96 -8.16 2.36
CA ILE A 373 26.77 -8.08 3.23
C ILE A 373 25.93 -9.34 3.06
N ILE A 374 25.72 -9.78 1.80
CA ILE A 374 24.96 -11.00 1.50
C ILE A 374 25.72 -12.23 2.04
N GLN A 375 27.05 -12.29 1.88
CA GLN A 375 27.82 -13.40 2.40
C GLN A 375 27.72 -13.49 3.93
N ARG A 376 27.89 -12.38 4.65
CA ARG A 376 27.68 -12.33 6.12
C ARG A 376 26.27 -12.74 6.52
N ALA A 377 25.28 -12.33 5.75
CA ALA A 377 23.89 -12.71 6.01
C ALA A 377 23.66 -14.22 5.82
N CYS A 378 24.28 -14.83 4.81
CA CYS A 378 24.25 -16.27 4.60
C CYS A 378 24.92 -17.02 5.79
N ASP A 379 26.05 -16.53 6.26
CA ASP A 379 26.79 -17.14 7.38
C ASP A 379 25.97 -17.04 8.68
N ASN A 380 25.38 -15.89 8.96
CA ASN A 380 24.49 -15.70 10.12
C ASN A 380 23.26 -16.62 10.09
N ILE A 381 22.64 -16.81 8.92
CA ILE A 381 21.49 -17.70 8.79
C ILE A 381 21.92 -19.17 8.93
N ALA A 382 23.09 -19.52 8.38
CA ALA A 382 23.65 -20.87 8.49
C ALA A 382 23.97 -21.24 9.93
N GLU A 383 24.48 -20.31 10.73
CA GLU A 383 24.74 -20.48 12.16
C GLU A 383 23.46 -20.64 12.97
N TYR A 384 22.44 -19.83 12.66
CA TYR A 384 21.16 -19.83 13.39
C TYR A 384 20.27 -21.05 13.07
N LEU A 385 20.25 -21.52 11.82
CA LEU A 385 19.42 -22.65 11.37
C LEU A 385 20.30 -23.85 10.99
N GLN A 386 20.74 -23.90 9.73
CA GLN A 386 21.61 -24.92 9.16
C GLN A 386 22.19 -24.45 7.82
N PRO A 387 23.41 -24.92 7.42
CA PRO A 387 24.05 -24.50 6.17
C PRO A 387 23.27 -24.84 4.89
N GLN A 388 22.43 -25.91 4.91
CA GLN A 388 21.66 -26.34 3.74
C GLN A 388 20.26 -25.68 3.63
N TYR A 389 19.98 -24.67 4.44
CA TYR A 389 18.66 -24.01 4.38
C TYR A 389 18.50 -23.28 3.05
N ASN A 390 17.41 -23.59 2.30
CA ASN A 390 17.15 -23.11 0.94
C ASN A 390 17.26 -21.59 0.78
N LEU A 391 16.91 -20.83 1.83
CA LEU A 391 17.01 -19.37 1.84
C LEU A 391 18.44 -18.87 1.58
N ILE A 392 19.46 -19.61 2.00
CA ILE A 392 20.87 -19.24 1.80
C ILE A 392 21.22 -19.28 0.30
N THR A 393 20.80 -20.34 -0.40
CA THR A 393 20.95 -20.46 -1.86
C THR A 393 20.25 -19.31 -2.59
N CYS A 394 19.02 -18.99 -2.18
CA CYS A 394 18.25 -17.89 -2.76
C CYS A 394 18.91 -16.53 -2.48
N LEU A 395 19.38 -16.30 -1.26
CA LEU A 395 19.99 -15.03 -0.85
C LEU A 395 21.25 -14.70 -1.65
N ARG A 396 22.09 -15.70 -1.97
CA ARG A 396 23.25 -15.55 -2.87
C ARG A 396 22.88 -15.06 -4.28
N LYS A 397 21.62 -15.20 -4.68
CA LYS A 397 21.07 -14.74 -5.97
C LYS A 397 20.24 -13.46 -5.84
N GLY A 398 20.27 -12.80 -4.67
CA GLY A 398 19.48 -11.59 -4.39
C GLY A 398 17.98 -11.84 -4.21
N ILE A 399 17.62 -13.05 -3.79
CA ILE A 399 16.24 -13.47 -3.54
C ILE A 399 16.05 -13.71 -2.05
N ILE A 400 14.98 -13.16 -1.48
CA ILE A 400 14.46 -13.57 -0.20
C ILE A 400 13.06 -14.15 -0.37
N TYR A 401 12.67 -15.02 0.53
CA TYR A 401 11.29 -15.47 0.63
C TYR A 401 10.84 -15.54 2.08
N HIS A 402 9.57 -15.29 2.31
CA HIS A 402 8.97 -15.49 3.62
C HIS A 402 7.50 -15.94 3.53
N HIS A 403 7.14 -16.81 4.45
CA HIS A 403 5.81 -17.33 4.66
C HIS A 403 5.63 -17.67 6.15
N GLY A 404 4.45 -18.12 6.54
CA GLY A 404 4.10 -18.36 7.95
C GLY A 404 4.98 -19.36 8.71
N SER A 405 5.74 -20.20 8.01
CA SER A 405 6.64 -21.20 8.62
C SER A 405 8.08 -20.71 8.81
N VAL A 406 8.47 -19.56 8.23
CA VAL A 406 9.79 -18.96 8.46
C VAL A 406 9.82 -18.38 9.88
N PRO A 407 10.86 -18.69 10.70
CA PRO A 407 11.00 -18.13 12.04
C PRO A 407 10.94 -16.61 12.05
N ASP A 408 10.23 -16.02 13.03
CA ASP A 408 10.00 -14.58 13.10
C ASP A 408 11.31 -13.77 13.12
N ALA A 409 12.36 -14.27 13.78
CA ALA A 409 13.66 -13.60 13.82
C ALA A 409 14.32 -13.53 12.42
N ILE A 410 14.30 -14.64 11.68
CA ILE A 410 14.82 -14.69 10.30
C ILE A 410 14.00 -13.78 9.39
N ARG A 411 12.66 -13.82 9.51
CA ARG A 411 11.79 -12.99 8.69
C ARG A 411 12.10 -11.51 8.86
N ILE A 412 12.22 -11.02 10.09
CA ILE A 412 12.54 -9.61 10.38
C ILE A 412 13.93 -9.27 9.81
N TYR A 413 14.90 -10.16 10.00
CA TYR A 413 16.25 -9.95 9.53
C TYR A 413 16.34 -9.82 8.00
N ILE A 414 15.70 -10.73 7.24
CA ILE A 414 15.71 -10.68 5.77
C ILE A 414 14.86 -9.52 5.21
N GLU A 415 13.79 -9.12 5.91
CA GLU A 415 13.00 -7.95 5.55
C GLU A 415 13.82 -6.66 5.68
N ASP A 416 14.60 -6.52 6.75
CA ASP A 416 15.47 -5.36 6.94
C ASP A 416 16.64 -5.39 5.94
N LEU A 417 17.25 -6.55 5.67
CA LEU A 417 18.24 -6.71 4.60
C LEU A 417 17.70 -6.30 3.22
N TYR A 418 16.46 -6.68 2.89
CA TYR A 418 15.84 -6.31 1.61
C TYR A 418 15.65 -4.80 1.47
N LYS A 419 15.31 -4.11 2.57
CA LYS A 419 15.12 -2.65 2.54
C LYS A 419 16.43 -1.90 2.36
N GLU A 420 17.50 -2.38 3.01
CA GLU A 420 18.76 -1.66 3.13
C GLU A 420 19.76 -2.03 2.03
N ASN A 421 19.56 -3.13 1.30
CA ASN A 421 20.51 -3.62 0.33
C ASN A 421 19.91 -3.72 -1.08
N GLU A 422 20.42 -2.91 -2.01
CA GLU A 422 19.97 -2.87 -3.40
C GLU A 422 20.24 -4.18 -4.16
N ALA A 423 21.25 -4.94 -3.74
CA ALA A 423 21.59 -6.22 -4.38
C ALA A 423 20.51 -7.31 -4.16
N ILE A 424 19.62 -7.15 -3.18
CA ILE A 424 18.48 -8.04 -2.97
C ILE A 424 17.28 -7.46 -3.72
N LYS A 425 16.96 -8.03 -4.88
CA LYS A 425 15.97 -7.51 -5.82
C LYS A 425 14.60 -8.17 -5.71
N TYR A 426 14.52 -9.38 -5.17
CA TYR A 426 13.30 -10.18 -5.19
C TYR A 426 12.85 -10.58 -3.80
N VAL A 427 11.57 -10.38 -3.51
CA VAL A 427 10.90 -10.94 -2.34
C VAL A 427 9.70 -11.78 -2.78
N ILE A 428 9.74 -13.08 -2.42
CA ILE A 428 8.67 -14.03 -2.74
C ILE A 428 7.86 -14.28 -1.47
N THR A 429 6.55 -14.09 -1.54
CA THR A 429 5.73 -14.07 -0.33
C THR A 429 4.29 -14.52 -0.58
N SER A 430 3.60 -14.83 0.50
CA SER A 430 2.17 -15.18 0.49
C SER A 430 1.30 -14.04 1.03
N SER A 431 0.10 -14.40 1.46
CA SER A 431 -0.83 -13.49 2.14
C SER A 431 -0.25 -12.84 3.42
N THR A 432 0.92 -13.27 3.90
CA THR A 432 1.64 -12.57 4.98
C THR A 432 1.99 -11.14 4.59
N LEU A 433 2.21 -10.87 3.30
CA LEU A 433 2.38 -9.51 2.79
C LEU A 433 1.12 -8.64 2.97
N LEU A 434 -0.08 -9.21 2.79
CA LEU A 434 -1.35 -8.51 3.02
C LEU A 434 -1.46 -7.96 4.45
N SER A 435 -0.76 -8.58 5.37
CA SER A 435 -0.82 -8.29 6.80
C SER A 435 0.04 -7.09 7.23
N GLY A 436 0.35 -6.14 6.36
CA GLY A 436 0.92 -4.86 6.76
C GLY A 436 2.44 -4.72 6.67
N VAL A 437 3.17 -5.73 6.18
CA VAL A 437 4.62 -5.65 6.01
C VAL A 437 4.98 -4.53 5.02
N ASN A 438 5.92 -3.67 5.42
CA ASN A 438 6.38 -2.55 4.60
C ASN A 438 7.68 -2.92 3.90
N LEU A 439 7.60 -3.35 2.64
CA LEU A 439 8.74 -3.64 1.78
C LEU A 439 8.69 -2.73 0.55
N PRO A 440 9.81 -2.12 0.14
CA PRO A 440 9.87 -1.33 -1.08
C PRO A 440 9.65 -2.23 -2.30
N ALA A 441 8.87 -1.75 -3.27
CA ALA A 441 8.65 -2.47 -4.51
C ALA A 441 8.26 -1.54 -5.66
N GLU A 442 8.86 -1.74 -6.81
CA GLU A 442 8.54 -1.05 -8.05
C GLU A 442 7.60 -1.86 -8.93
N ARG A 443 7.72 -3.20 -8.87
CA ARG A 443 6.89 -4.14 -9.64
C ARG A 443 6.36 -5.26 -8.77
N MET A 444 5.21 -5.78 -9.18
CA MET A 444 4.61 -6.95 -8.55
C MET A 444 4.28 -8.00 -9.59
N PHE A 445 4.61 -9.25 -9.26
CA PHE A 445 4.24 -10.43 -10.03
C PHE A 445 3.26 -11.25 -9.21
N ILE A 446 2.11 -11.57 -9.78
CA ILE A 446 1.09 -12.43 -9.17
C ILE A 446 1.06 -13.73 -9.95
N LEU A 447 1.62 -14.78 -9.37
CA LEU A 447 1.73 -16.11 -9.97
C LEU A 447 0.60 -17.05 -9.48
N ASP A 448 -0.12 -16.68 -8.43
CA ASP A 448 -1.29 -17.41 -7.94
C ASP A 448 -2.39 -16.40 -7.55
N ASN A 449 -3.59 -16.59 -8.06
CA ASN A 449 -4.74 -15.72 -7.79
C ASN A 449 -5.53 -16.13 -6.53
N ARG A 450 -4.97 -16.99 -5.67
CA ARG A 450 -5.64 -17.54 -4.48
C ARG A 450 -5.12 -16.94 -3.17
N ARG A 451 -6.00 -16.94 -2.18
CA ARG A 451 -5.68 -16.72 -0.77
C ARG A 451 -6.25 -17.88 0.05
N GLY A 452 -5.39 -18.77 0.53
CA GLY A 452 -5.81 -20.02 1.13
C GLY A 452 -6.53 -20.93 0.13
N ARG A 453 -7.81 -21.22 0.35
CA ARG A 453 -8.63 -22.08 -0.53
C ARG A 453 -9.52 -21.28 -1.50
N SER A 454 -9.60 -19.96 -1.37
CA SER A 454 -10.46 -19.10 -2.14
C SER A 454 -9.64 -18.22 -3.11
N ASN A 455 -10.26 -17.71 -4.16
CA ASN A 455 -9.64 -16.69 -5.00
C ASN A 455 -9.40 -15.41 -4.19
N LEU A 456 -8.43 -14.61 -4.59
CA LEU A 456 -8.21 -13.26 -4.05
C LEU A 456 -9.49 -12.44 -4.23
N SER A 457 -10.02 -11.91 -3.13
CA SER A 457 -11.09 -10.93 -3.21
C SER A 457 -10.58 -9.64 -3.84
N HIS A 458 -11.49 -8.84 -4.39
CA HIS A 458 -11.18 -7.50 -4.91
C HIS A 458 -10.38 -6.66 -3.90
N ASP A 459 -10.78 -6.70 -2.64
CA ASP A 459 -10.14 -5.94 -1.57
C ASP A 459 -8.74 -6.46 -1.25
N SER A 460 -8.55 -7.79 -1.22
CA SER A 460 -7.23 -8.40 -1.06
C SER A 460 -6.30 -8.05 -2.22
N PHE A 461 -6.81 -8.07 -3.44
CA PHE A 461 -6.06 -7.68 -4.63
C PHE A 461 -5.64 -6.20 -4.58
N LYS A 462 -6.57 -5.28 -4.27
CA LYS A 462 -6.25 -3.86 -4.11
C LYS A 462 -5.24 -3.60 -2.99
N ASN A 463 -5.34 -4.34 -1.88
CA ASN A 463 -4.37 -4.23 -0.79
C ASN A 463 -2.97 -4.70 -1.21
N LEU A 464 -2.86 -5.76 -2.02
CA LEU A 464 -1.58 -6.20 -2.61
C LEU A 464 -1.00 -5.11 -3.51
N VAL A 465 -1.76 -4.68 -4.50
CA VAL A 465 -1.34 -3.66 -5.48
C VAL A 465 -0.93 -2.36 -4.78
N GLY A 466 -1.66 -1.96 -3.74
CA GLY A 466 -1.33 -0.78 -2.93
C GLY A 466 0.05 -0.83 -2.24
N ARG A 467 0.71 -1.99 -2.20
CA ARG A 467 2.05 -2.16 -1.62
C ARG A 467 3.19 -1.74 -2.57
N VAL A 468 2.89 -1.61 -3.85
CA VAL A 468 3.87 -1.24 -4.89
C VAL A 468 3.93 0.28 -5.02
N CYS A 469 5.12 0.82 -5.18
CA CYS A 469 5.39 2.25 -5.37
C CYS A 469 4.68 3.09 -4.29
N ARG A 470 5.11 2.99 -3.05
CA ARG A 470 4.52 3.75 -1.95
C ARG A 470 4.91 5.22 -2.03
N PHE A 471 4.11 6.10 -1.45
CA PHE A 471 4.34 7.55 -1.53
C PHE A 471 5.72 7.97 -1.01
N ASN A 472 6.20 7.35 0.07
CA ASN A 472 7.55 7.60 0.56
C ASN A 472 8.66 7.10 -0.38
N GLU A 473 8.36 6.24 -1.34
CA GLU A 473 9.28 5.78 -2.38
C GLU A 473 9.17 6.66 -3.64
N ILE A 474 7.96 7.17 -3.96
CA ILE A 474 7.71 8.06 -5.09
C ILE A 474 8.32 9.43 -4.82
N PHE A 475 8.03 9.99 -3.62
CA PHE A 475 8.38 11.37 -3.24
C PHE A 475 9.61 11.46 -2.34
N ASN A 476 10.49 10.45 -2.38
CA ASN A 476 11.78 10.50 -1.69
C ASN A 476 12.68 11.54 -2.36
N ASN A 477 13.31 12.41 -1.57
CA ASN A 477 14.15 13.48 -2.11
C ASN A 477 15.39 12.97 -2.85
N ASP A 478 15.96 11.82 -2.44
CA ASP A 478 17.22 11.31 -2.99
C ASP A 478 17.00 10.27 -4.11
N SER A 479 15.96 9.44 -4.00
CA SER A 479 15.75 8.27 -4.87
C SER A 479 14.35 8.19 -5.47
N GLY A 480 13.52 9.21 -5.26
CA GLY A 480 12.16 9.28 -5.79
C GLY A 480 12.12 9.48 -7.29
N THR A 481 11.03 9.05 -7.92
CA THR A 481 10.77 9.30 -9.35
C THR A 481 9.29 9.24 -9.64
N LEU A 482 8.82 10.12 -10.52
CA LEU A 482 7.42 10.15 -10.96
C LEU A 482 7.03 8.97 -11.85
N GLN A 483 7.99 8.24 -12.40
CA GLN A 483 7.71 6.96 -13.09
C GLN A 483 7.04 5.95 -12.15
N ARG A 484 7.28 6.03 -10.85
CA ARG A 484 6.62 5.21 -9.83
C ARG A 484 5.15 5.60 -9.57
N LEU A 485 4.62 6.65 -10.20
CA LEU A 485 3.18 6.92 -10.26
C LEU A 485 2.43 5.87 -11.08
N GLU A 486 3.15 5.07 -11.89
CA GLU A 486 2.62 4.01 -12.73
C GLU A 486 3.14 2.62 -12.28
N PRO A 487 2.68 2.12 -11.10
CA PRO A 487 3.06 0.78 -10.63
C PRO A 487 2.73 -0.29 -11.66
N GLN A 488 3.67 -1.19 -11.92
CA GLN A 488 3.48 -2.26 -12.90
C GLN A 488 3.16 -3.58 -12.21
N ILE A 489 2.02 -4.16 -12.53
CA ILE A 489 1.49 -5.39 -11.95
C ILE A 489 1.39 -6.45 -13.05
N TYR A 490 2.11 -7.53 -12.89
CA TYR A 490 2.15 -8.64 -13.83
C TYR A 490 1.36 -9.82 -13.29
N LEU A 491 0.34 -10.24 -14.03
CA LEU A 491 -0.43 -11.45 -13.78
C LEU A 491 0.14 -12.54 -14.70
N VAL A 492 0.69 -13.61 -14.14
CA VAL A 492 1.38 -14.67 -14.89
C VAL A 492 0.69 -16.01 -14.57
N PHE A 493 0.07 -16.65 -15.56
CA PHE A 493 -0.71 -17.87 -15.36
C PHE A 493 -0.54 -18.87 -16.52
#